data_38e13cbe08b97b5af1ad99ead206914f
#
_entry.id   38e13cbe08b97b5af1ad99ead206914f
#
_cell.length_a   1.000
_cell.length_b   1.000
_cell.length_c   1.000
_cell.angle_alpha   90.00
_cell.angle_beta   90.00
_cell.angle_gamma   90.00
#
_symmetry.space_group_name_H-M   'P 1'
#
loop_
_entity.id
_entity.type
_entity.pdbx_description
1 polymer ?
#
loop_
_entity_poly.entity_id
_entity_poly.type
_entity_poly.pdbx_seq_one_letter_code
_entity_poly.pdbx_strand_id
1 'polypeptide(L)'
;MTDSLAIIEQIHKSFDLKDFNSLAIPAKAEFFCSIDSVSQLQQALVYAKQQNLKITPISGGSNLVLAADVSGLVLHINLKGVSASTVVDNTVDISVAAGENWHDFVTLCLNNGWHGLENLALIPGNMGAAPIQNIGAYGVELSHFLQSVDVVNVETVQPEVLTDEDCDFGYRTSVFKQSALDKYVITGVNLRLSTQPVTHVSYPALADLLQGVEPTPKIVFDTVCQLRRSKLPDPKEIPNVGSFFKNPIVSKQQADQLMATYPEIPMFPLKGDFTKLAAAWLIEHCGFKGSRHGKVGVHHKQALVLVNFEGNGEDILLLAENIKTQVAEKFAVVLEVEPRIYGHTY
;
A
#
# COMPACT_ATOMS: atom_id res chain seq x y z
N MET A 1 27.09 -26.26 0.64
CA MET A 1 26.72 -26.73 -0.72
C MET A 1 25.35 -27.40 -0.77
N THR A 2 24.86 -28.03 0.27
CA THR A 2 23.52 -28.67 0.31
C THR A 2 22.37 -27.67 0.34
N ASP A 3 22.52 -26.52 1.02
CA ASP A 3 21.44 -25.52 1.18
C ASP A 3 21.17 -24.69 -0.09
N SER A 4 22.19 -24.46 -0.93
CA SER A 4 22.00 -23.73 -2.18
C SER A 4 21.29 -24.54 -3.27
N LEU A 5 21.32 -25.87 -3.20
CA LEU A 5 20.59 -26.73 -4.13
C LEU A 5 19.08 -26.70 -3.84
N ALA A 6 18.68 -26.59 -2.58
CA ALA A 6 17.28 -26.60 -2.17
C ALA A 6 16.47 -25.39 -2.71
N ILE A 7 17.09 -24.21 -2.81
CA ILE A 7 16.40 -23.01 -3.34
C ILE A 7 16.24 -23.07 -4.86
N ILE A 8 17.23 -23.65 -5.58
CA ILE A 8 17.21 -23.73 -7.06
C ILE A 8 16.02 -24.55 -7.56
N GLU A 9 15.65 -25.63 -6.84
CA GLU A 9 14.49 -26.47 -7.16
C GLU A 9 13.15 -25.75 -6.97
N GLN A 10 13.12 -24.67 -6.21
CA GLN A 10 11.93 -23.85 -5.92
C GLN A 10 11.82 -22.61 -6.84
N ILE A 11 12.81 -22.39 -7.71
CA ILE A 11 12.79 -21.29 -8.66
C ILE A 11 12.10 -21.72 -9.95
N HIS A 12 10.95 -21.10 -10.22
CA HIS A 12 10.16 -21.34 -11.42
C HIS A 12 10.54 -20.34 -12.52
N LYS A 13 10.64 -20.80 -13.77
CA LYS A 13 10.90 -19.95 -14.94
C LYS A 13 9.59 -19.58 -15.64
N SER A 14 9.53 -18.37 -16.20
CA SER A 14 8.38 -17.88 -16.98
C SER A 14 7.04 -18.05 -16.25
N PHE A 15 7.04 -17.66 -14.97
CA PHE A 15 5.92 -17.85 -14.05
C PHE A 15 4.84 -16.78 -14.24
N ASP A 16 3.56 -17.16 -14.28
CA ASP A 16 2.44 -16.23 -14.42
C ASP A 16 2.20 -15.47 -13.12
N LEU A 17 2.20 -14.14 -13.21
CA LEU A 17 1.99 -13.22 -12.07
C LEU A 17 0.55 -12.69 -11.98
N LYS A 18 -0.37 -13.18 -12.80
CA LYS A 18 -1.76 -12.67 -12.83
C LYS A 18 -2.43 -12.73 -11.46
N ASP A 19 -2.26 -13.82 -10.73
CA ASP A 19 -2.85 -14.02 -9.40
C ASP A 19 -2.03 -13.37 -8.27
N PHE A 20 -0.88 -12.76 -8.59
CA PHE A 20 0.01 -12.09 -7.66
C PHE A 20 -0.04 -10.57 -7.75
N ASN A 21 -1.03 -10.02 -8.46
CA ASN A 21 -1.32 -8.60 -8.49
C ASN A 21 -2.83 -8.35 -8.51
N SER A 22 -3.28 -7.38 -7.73
CA SER A 22 -4.71 -7.10 -7.54
C SER A 22 -5.39 -6.43 -8.76
N LEU A 23 -4.61 -5.97 -9.75
CA LEU A 23 -5.10 -5.56 -11.08
C LEU A 23 -5.36 -6.73 -12.02
N ALA A 24 -5.00 -7.97 -11.62
CA ALA A 24 -5.10 -9.17 -12.45
C ALA A 24 -4.44 -9.01 -13.83
N ILE A 25 -3.35 -8.23 -13.90
CA ILE A 25 -2.59 -8.02 -15.13
C ILE A 25 -1.85 -9.29 -15.50
N PRO A 26 -2.02 -9.81 -16.73
CA PRO A 26 -1.26 -10.95 -17.21
C PRO A 26 0.18 -10.53 -17.55
N ALA A 27 1.11 -10.84 -16.67
CA ALA A 27 2.54 -10.63 -16.87
C ALA A 27 3.30 -11.84 -16.33
N LYS A 28 4.49 -12.11 -16.83
CA LYS A 28 5.33 -13.21 -16.39
C LYS A 28 6.55 -12.71 -15.64
N ALA A 29 6.95 -13.46 -14.61
CA ALA A 29 8.28 -13.34 -14.04
C ALA A 29 9.26 -14.20 -14.85
N GLU A 30 10.44 -13.66 -15.17
CA GLU A 30 11.52 -14.45 -15.75
C GLU A 30 11.87 -15.63 -14.82
N PHE A 31 12.08 -15.32 -13.53
CA PHE A 31 12.23 -16.28 -12.46
C PHE A 31 11.32 -15.90 -11.28
N PHE A 32 10.76 -16.87 -10.59
CA PHE A 32 9.87 -16.69 -9.45
C PHE A 32 10.22 -17.67 -8.33
N CYS A 33 10.18 -17.19 -7.08
CA CYS A 33 10.32 -18.03 -5.91
C CYS A 33 9.40 -17.53 -4.79
N SER A 34 8.63 -18.44 -4.16
CA SER A 34 7.91 -18.14 -2.92
C SER A 34 8.85 -18.29 -1.73
N ILE A 35 8.78 -17.35 -0.81
CA ILE A 35 9.67 -17.23 0.36
C ILE A 35 8.87 -17.44 1.63
N ASP A 36 9.07 -18.57 2.28
CA ASP A 36 8.35 -18.96 3.50
C ASP A 36 9.23 -18.85 4.77
N SER A 37 10.53 -18.54 4.63
CA SER A 37 11.46 -18.30 5.75
C SER A 37 12.55 -17.29 5.41
N VAL A 38 13.10 -16.62 6.45
CA VAL A 38 14.23 -15.69 6.28
C VAL A 38 15.47 -16.39 5.72
N SER A 39 15.74 -17.62 6.14
CA SER A 39 16.84 -18.42 5.59
C SER A 39 16.67 -18.68 4.09
N GLN A 40 15.46 -18.99 3.63
CA GLN A 40 15.15 -19.16 2.22
C GLN A 40 15.32 -17.86 1.44
N LEU A 41 14.90 -16.71 2.02
CA LEU A 41 15.15 -15.39 1.45
C LEU A 41 16.65 -15.15 1.24
N GLN A 42 17.46 -15.40 2.27
CA GLN A 42 18.91 -15.21 2.17
C GLN A 42 19.52 -16.09 1.06
N GLN A 43 19.09 -17.35 0.95
CA GLN A 43 19.55 -18.26 -0.12
C GLN A 43 19.16 -17.72 -1.50
N ALA A 44 17.92 -17.23 -1.66
CA ALA A 44 17.45 -16.65 -2.92
C ALA A 44 18.22 -15.39 -3.30
N LEU A 45 18.56 -14.52 -2.32
CA LEU A 45 19.38 -13.34 -2.53
C LEU A 45 20.82 -13.68 -2.97
N VAL A 46 21.44 -14.70 -2.33
CA VAL A 46 22.76 -15.21 -2.74
C VAL A 46 22.72 -15.75 -4.16
N TYR A 47 21.70 -16.54 -4.50
CA TYR A 47 21.51 -17.08 -5.86
C TYR A 47 21.36 -15.96 -6.89
N ALA A 48 20.49 -14.97 -6.61
CA ALA A 48 20.28 -13.83 -7.50
C ALA A 48 21.58 -13.05 -7.75
N LYS A 49 22.38 -12.83 -6.69
CA LYS A 49 23.69 -12.16 -6.80
C LYS A 49 24.68 -12.96 -7.66
N GLN A 50 24.74 -14.29 -7.48
CA GLN A 50 25.61 -15.18 -8.29
C GLN A 50 25.20 -15.21 -9.77
N GLN A 51 23.90 -15.10 -10.07
CA GLN A 51 23.37 -15.10 -11.43
C GLN A 51 23.22 -13.69 -12.02
N ASN A 52 23.62 -12.64 -11.29
CA ASN A 52 23.45 -11.24 -11.67
C ASN A 52 21.99 -10.88 -12.02
N LEU A 53 21.03 -11.41 -11.25
CA LEU A 53 19.60 -11.16 -11.43
C LEU A 53 19.14 -9.97 -10.59
N LYS A 54 18.35 -9.08 -11.20
CA LYS A 54 17.60 -8.06 -10.46
C LYS A 54 16.55 -8.74 -9.59
N ILE A 55 16.33 -8.22 -8.38
CA ILE A 55 15.35 -8.72 -7.43
C ILE A 55 14.11 -7.83 -7.44
N THR A 56 12.95 -8.46 -7.45
CA THR A 56 11.65 -7.78 -7.34
C THR A 56 10.85 -8.45 -6.23
N PRO A 57 10.86 -7.92 -4.99
CA PRO A 57 10.01 -8.44 -3.92
C PRO A 57 8.57 -8.02 -4.15
N ILE A 58 7.67 -8.99 -4.05
CA ILE A 58 6.21 -8.78 -4.05
C ILE A 58 5.59 -9.52 -2.86
N SER A 59 4.40 -9.12 -2.46
CA SER A 59 3.60 -9.83 -1.46
C SER A 59 2.13 -9.90 -1.93
N GLY A 60 1.19 -9.26 -1.27
CA GLY A 60 -0.22 -9.27 -1.70
C GLY A 60 -0.53 -8.56 -3.03
N GLY A 61 0.44 -7.94 -3.69
CA GLY A 61 0.30 -7.32 -5.01
C GLY A 61 -0.73 -6.19 -5.11
N SER A 62 -1.14 -5.61 -3.99
CA SER A 62 -2.27 -4.68 -3.90
C SER A 62 -1.93 -3.22 -4.22
N ASN A 63 -0.65 -2.89 -4.42
CA ASN A 63 -0.20 -1.53 -4.74
C ASN A 63 0.95 -1.53 -5.75
N LEU A 64 0.81 -2.32 -6.82
CA LEU A 64 1.78 -2.39 -7.91
C LEU A 64 1.08 -2.50 -9.27
N VAL A 65 1.78 -2.08 -10.32
CA VAL A 65 1.39 -2.24 -11.72
C VAL A 65 2.49 -3.01 -12.44
N LEU A 66 2.14 -4.11 -13.07
CA LEU A 66 3.03 -4.86 -13.96
C LEU A 66 2.87 -4.31 -15.39
N ALA A 67 3.74 -3.37 -15.80
CA ALA A 67 3.65 -2.74 -17.12
C ALA A 67 3.97 -3.73 -18.26
N ALA A 68 4.87 -4.67 -18.00
CA ALA A 68 5.26 -5.76 -18.88
C ALA A 68 5.75 -6.95 -18.03
N ASP A 69 6.28 -7.97 -18.68
CA ASP A 69 6.97 -9.08 -18.00
C ASP A 69 8.12 -8.56 -17.13
N VAL A 70 8.34 -9.20 -15.99
CA VAL A 70 9.34 -8.80 -14.99
C VAL A 70 10.60 -9.63 -15.17
N SER A 71 11.69 -8.96 -15.59
CA SER A 71 13.01 -9.58 -15.69
C SER A 71 13.66 -9.80 -14.31
N GLY A 72 14.54 -10.78 -14.21
CA GLY A 72 15.20 -11.15 -12.97
C GLY A 72 14.38 -12.08 -12.10
N LEU A 73 14.60 -12.02 -10.80
CA LEU A 73 13.97 -12.90 -9.80
C LEU A 73 12.89 -12.17 -9.01
N VAL A 74 11.65 -12.57 -9.21
CA VAL A 74 10.51 -12.15 -8.38
C VAL A 74 10.47 -13.01 -7.12
N LEU A 75 10.51 -12.38 -5.97
CA LEU A 75 10.41 -13.00 -4.65
C LEU A 75 9.03 -12.73 -4.06
N HIS A 76 8.19 -13.76 -3.97
CA HIS A 76 6.90 -13.66 -3.30
C HIS A 76 7.09 -13.86 -1.79
N ILE A 77 6.96 -12.78 -1.02
CA ILE A 77 7.16 -12.79 0.43
C ILE A 77 5.91 -13.33 1.12
N ASN A 78 6.00 -14.60 1.54
CA ASN A 78 4.91 -15.34 2.19
C ASN A 78 5.25 -15.76 3.63
N LEU A 79 6.12 -14.99 4.29
CA LEU A 79 6.51 -15.23 5.69
C LEU A 79 5.28 -15.14 6.60
N LYS A 80 5.09 -16.14 7.47
CA LYS A 80 3.94 -16.23 8.36
C LYS A 80 4.32 -16.24 9.84
N GLY A 81 3.44 -15.73 10.66
CA GLY A 81 3.55 -15.75 12.12
C GLY A 81 3.19 -14.40 12.75
N VAL A 82 2.52 -14.50 13.88
CA VAL A 82 2.20 -13.38 14.77
C VAL A 82 2.58 -13.78 16.17
N SER A 83 3.35 -12.96 16.86
CA SER A 83 3.69 -13.16 18.28
C SER A 83 3.44 -11.87 19.05
N ALA A 84 2.95 -11.99 20.28
CA ALA A 84 2.67 -10.87 21.16
C ALA A 84 3.44 -11.04 22.48
N SER A 85 3.94 -9.94 23.02
CA SER A 85 4.56 -9.90 24.36
C SER A 85 3.50 -10.02 25.45
N THR A 86 3.96 -10.15 26.70
CA THR A 86 3.12 -9.89 27.87
C THR A 86 2.71 -8.42 27.90
N VAL A 87 1.48 -8.16 28.37
CA VAL A 87 0.97 -6.78 28.53
C VAL A 87 1.75 -6.06 29.64
N VAL A 88 2.26 -4.86 29.33
CA VAL A 88 2.93 -3.97 30.28
C VAL A 88 2.33 -2.57 30.11
N ASP A 89 1.97 -1.94 31.22
CA ASP A 89 1.43 -0.56 31.25
C ASP A 89 0.30 -0.30 30.23
N ASN A 90 -0.63 -1.26 30.12
CA ASN A 90 -1.73 -1.24 29.16
C ASN A 90 -1.29 -1.23 27.68
N THR A 91 -0.11 -1.68 27.37
CA THR A 91 0.39 -1.86 26.01
C THR A 91 0.86 -3.28 25.74
N VAL A 92 0.84 -3.69 24.49
CA VAL A 92 1.34 -4.97 24.00
C VAL A 92 2.21 -4.72 22.78
N ASP A 93 3.41 -5.32 22.78
CA ASP A 93 4.28 -5.34 21.59
C ASP A 93 3.99 -6.59 20.78
N ILE A 94 3.79 -6.41 19.48
CA ILE A 94 3.39 -7.46 18.57
C ILE A 94 4.35 -7.50 17.39
N SER A 95 4.96 -8.66 17.16
CA SER A 95 5.78 -8.92 15.98
C SER A 95 4.97 -9.70 14.95
N VAL A 96 4.92 -9.20 13.70
CA VAL A 96 4.10 -9.75 12.63
C VAL A 96 4.95 -10.00 11.39
N ALA A 97 4.92 -11.21 10.87
CA ALA A 97 5.64 -11.56 9.66
C ALA A 97 5.08 -10.86 8.41
N ALA A 98 5.96 -10.52 7.47
CA ALA A 98 5.63 -9.67 6.32
C ALA A 98 4.56 -10.23 5.38
N GLY A 99 4.36 -11.55 5.33
CA GLY A 99 3.36 -12.22 4.49
C GLY A 99 1.98 -12.35 5.13
N GLU A 100 1.77 -11.88 6.38
CA GLU A 100 0.45 -11.89 7.00
C GLU A 100 -0.49 -10.89 6.32
N ASN A 101 -1.77 -11.29 6.13
CA ASN A 101 -2.76 -10.39 5.57
C ASN A 101 -3.06 -9.25 6.55
N TRP A 102 -3.03 -8.02 6.05
CA TRP A 102 -3.23 -6.83 6.88
C TRP A 102 -4.59 -6.81 7.57
N HIS A 103 -5.68 -7.05 6.82
CA HIS A 103 -7.03 -6.97 7.40
C HIS A 103 -7.31 -8.09 8.41
N ASP A 104 -6.82 -9.29 8.13
CA ASP A 104 -6.94 -10.42 9.05
C ASP A 104 -6.17 -10.14 10.34
N PHE A 105 -4.99 -9.50 10.25
CA PHE A 105 -4.23 -9.06 11.41
C PHE A 105 -4.97 -7.99 12.22
N VAL A 106 -5.55 -6.96 11.57
CA VAL A 106 -6.38 -5.95 12.29
C VAL A 106 -7.57 -6.61 12.99
N THR A 107 -8.19 -7.60 12.35
CA THR A 107 -9.29 -8.38 12.95
C THR A 107 -8.81 -9.21 14.15
N LEU A 108 -7.63 -9.83 14.02
CA LEU A 108 -7.00 -10.55 15.13
C LEU A 108 -6.73 -9.62 16.34
N CYS A 109 -6.20 -8.42 16.09
CA CYS A 109 -5.96 -7.42 17.13
C CYS A 109 -7.24 -7.05 17.87
N LEU A 110 -8.29 -6.71 17.14
CA LEU A 110 -9.59 -6.37 17.71
C LEU A 110 -10.14 -7.49 18.60
N ASN A 111 -10.07 -8.74 18.15
CA ASN A 111 -10.56 -9.92 18.86
C ASN A 111 -9.74 -10.21 20.15
N ASN A 112 -8.48 -9.80 20.20
CA ASN A 112 -7.61 -9.95 21.38
C ASN A 112 -7.64 -8.72 22.30
N GLY A 113 -8.44 -7.68 22.00
CA GLY A 113 -8.49 -6.46 22.78
C GLY A 113 -7.21 -5.60 22.62
N TRP A 114 -6.55 -5.67 21.46
CA TRP A 114 -5.41 -4.82 21.08
C TRP A 114 -5.91 -3.73 20.14
N HIS A 115 -5.85 -2.47 20.58
CA HIS A 115 -6.55 -1.36 19.96
C HIS A 115 -5.59 -0.33 19.32
N GLY A 116 -6.14 0.38 18.31
CA GLY A 116 -5.49 1.46 17.59
C GLY A 116 -5.56 1.30 16.06
N LEU A 117 -5.68 0.07 15.54
CA LEU A 117 -5.63 -0.21 14.11
C LEU A 117 -7.00 -0.21 13.42
N GLU A 118 -8.09 0.05 14.11
CA GLU A 118 -9.46 -0.09 13.63
C GLU A 118 -9.74 0.77 12.39
N ASN A 119 -9.19 1.99 12.35
CA ASN A 119 -9.30 2.92 11.22
C ASN A 119 -8.61 2.41 9.95
N LEU A 120 -7.66 1.47 10.09
CA LEU A 120 -6.89 0.88 9.00
C LEU A 120 -7.48 -0.45 8.50
N ALA A 121 -8.68 -0.81 8.97
CA ALA A 121 -9.38 -2.02 8.53
C ALA A 121 -9.65 -2.02 7.03
N LEU A 122 -9.68 -3.21 6.40
CA LEU A 122 -9.91 -3.43 4.96
C LEU A 122 -8.91 -2.72 4.02
N ILE A 123 -7.74 -2.28 4.47
CA ILE A 123 -6.67 -1.92 3.55
C ILE A 123 -6.17 -3.23 2.93
N PRO A 124 -6.17 -3.36 1.57
CA PRO A 124 -5.70 -4.56 0.91
C PRO A 124 -4.19 -4.74 1.02
N GLY A 125 -3.74 -5.98 0.99
CA GLY A 125 -2.31 -6.33 0.98
C GLY A 125 -1.86 -7.01 2.26
N ASN A 126 -0.54 -7.20 2.36
CA ASN A 126 0.10 -7.90 3.46
C ASN A 126 0.93 -6.95 4.33
N MET A 127 1.27 -7.40 5.53
CA MET A 127 1.97 -6.65 6.56
C MET A 127 3.26 -5.99 6.04
N GLY A 128 4.10 -6.71 5.30
CA GLY A 128 5.37 -6.19 4.79
C GLY A 128 5.24 -5.04 3.77
N ALA A 129 4.06 -4.85 3.17
CA ALA A 129 3.79 -3.71 2.29
C ALA A 129 3.36 -2.44 3.07
N ALA A 130 2.93 -2.60 4.32
CA ALA A 130 2.37 -1.51 5.12
C ALA A 130 3.39 -0.38 5.42
N PRO A 131 4.66 -0.66 5.81
CA PRO A 131 5.66 0.38 6.06
C PRO A 131 6.13 1.09 4.79
N ILE A 132 6.05 0.45 3.61
CA ILE A 132 6.62 1.01 2.36
C ILE A 132 6.09 2.42 2.09
N GLN A 133 4.81 2.64 2.32
CA GLN A 133 4.19 3.95 2.09
C GLN A 133 3.43 4.48 3.32
N ASN A 134 3.81 4.02 4.52
CA ASN A 134 3.13 4.44 5.74
C ASN A 134 1.61 4.39 5.55
N ILE A 135 1.04 3.18 5.37
CA ILE A 135 -0.38 3.06 5.08
C ILE A 135 -1.21 3.85 6.07
N GLY A 136 -2.24 4.53 5.57
CA GLY A 136 -3.09 5.38 6.41
C GLY A 136 -4.49 5.54 5.84
N ALA A 137 -5.46 5.59 6.73
CA ALA A 137 -6.86 5.83 6.41
C ALA A 137 -7.58 6.46 7.60
N TYR A 138 -8.60 7.27 7.32
CA TYR A 138 -9.50 7.85 8.32
C TYR A 138 -8.78 8.52 9.50
N GLY A 139 -7.71 9.28 9.22
CA GLY A 139 -6.97 10.08 10.20
C GLY A 139 -5.89 9.31 10.97
N VAL A 140 -5.66 8.03 10.68
CA VAL A 140 -4.66 7.19 11.33
C VAL A 140 -3.64 6.70 10.30
N GLU A 141 -2.37 6.62 10.68
CA GLU A 141 -1.27 6.07 9.89
C GLU A 141 -0.51 4.98 10.67
N LEU A 142 0.15 4.08 9.97
CA LEU A 142 0.91 2.97 10.56
C LEU A 142 1.98 3.47 11.54
N SER A 143 2.67 4.55 11.20
CA SER A 143 3.73 5.18 12.01
C SER A 143 3.30 5.52 13.44
N HIS A 144 2.00 5.71 13.71
CA HIS A 144 1.51 5.94 15.07
C HIS A 144 1.72 4.75 16.00
N PHE A 145 1.92 3.55 15.46
CA PHE A 145 2.00 2.28 16.23
C PHE A 145 3.30 1.53 16.00
N LEU A 146 4.07 1.91 14.99
CA LEU A 146 5.27 1.18 14.60
C LEU A 146 6.39 1.40 15.62
N GLN A 147 7.08 0.31 15.95
CA GLN A 147 8.29 0.33 16.77
C GLN A 147 9.54 0.08 15.92
N SER A 148 9.46 -0.88 15.00
CA SER A 148 10.56 -1.22 14.10
C SER A 148 10.08 -2.07 12.92
N VAL A 149 10.94 -2.19 11.92
CA VAL A 149 10.76 -3.06 10.75
C VAL A 149 11.95 -4.00 10.64
N ASP A 150 11.68 -5.31 10.63
CA ASP A 150 12.70 -6.33 10.37
C ASP A 150 12.90 -6.45 8.87
N VAL A 151 14.15 -6.40 8.43
CA VAL A 151 14.51 -6.41 7.01
C VAL A 151 15.68 -7.35 6.75
N VAL A 152 15.84 -7.79 5.50
CA VAL A 152 17.10 -8.34 4.99
C VAL A 152 17.67 -7.36 3.97
N ASN A 153 18.91 -6.96 4.18
CA ASN A 153 19.64 -6.10 3.26
C ASN A 153 20.02 -6.91 2.00
N VAL A 154 19.63 -6.41 0.84
CA VAL A 154 19.80 -7.13 -0.45
C VAL A 154 21.27 -7.28 -0.82
N GLU A 155 22.11 -6.30 -0.47
CA GLU A 155 23.53 -6.32 -0.81
C GLU A 155 24.35 -7.22 0.13
N THR A 156 24.17 -7.06 1.44
CA THR A 156 24.94 -7.81 2.47
C THR A 156 24.33 -9.17 2.77
N VAL A 157 23.05 -9.39 2.41
CA VAL A 157 22.26 -10.60 2.73
C VAL A 157 22.10 -10.79 4.25
N GLN A 158 22.32 -9.75 5.03
CA GLN A 158 22.20 -9.82 6.49
C GLN A 158 20.84 -9.26 6.96
N PRO A 159 20.26 -9.86 8.01
CA PRO A 159 19.11 -9.28 8.67
C PRO A 159 19.52 -8.01 9.42
N GLU A 160 18.66 -7.00 9.34
CA GLU A 160 18.81 -5.70 10.03
C GLU A 160 17.44 -5.33 10.62
N VAL A 161 17.44 -4.44 11.62
CA VAL A 161 16.24 -3.87 12.22
C VAL A 161 16.30 -2.36 12.02
N LEU A 162 15.28 -1.80 11.42
CA LEU A 162 15.11 -0.35 11.25
C LEU A 162 14.11 0.15 12.29
N THR A 163 14.48 1.16 13.06
CA THR A 163 13.58 1.82 14.01
C THR A 163 12.55 2.68 13.30
N ASP A 164 11.56 3.19 14.02
CA ASP A 164 10.59 4.17 13.48
C ASP A 164 11.32 5.40 12.90
N GLU A 165 12.35 5.91 13.58
CA GLU A 165 13.16 7.04 13.12
C GLU A 165 13.92 6.71 11.81
N ASP A 166 14.48 5.50 11.68
CA ASP A 166 15.18 5.05 10.48
C ASP A 166 14.25 4.93 9.26
N CYS A 167 12.96 4.70 9.51
CA CYS A 167 11.96 4.54 8.46
C CYS A 167 11.56 5.87 7.79
N ASP A 168 11.86 7.04 8.38
CA ASP A 168 11.61 8.38 7.83
C ASP A 168 10.19 8.52 7.23
N PHE A 169 9.18 8.21 8.05
CA PHE A 169 7.80 8.19 7.61
C PHE A 169 7.23 9.58 7.32
N GLY A 170 6.51 9.68 6.23
CA GLY A 170 5.73 10.84 5.85
C GLY A 170 4.42 10.43 5.16
N TYR A 171 3.68 11.42 4.65
CA TYR A 171 2.45 11.16 3.93
C TYR A 171 2.68 10.32 2.67
N ARG A 172 2.24 9.07 2.68
CA ARG A 172 2.42 8.10 1.58
C ARG A 172 3.88 7.88 1.17
N THR A 173 4.81 7.99 2.12
CA THR A 173 6.23 7.80 1.89
C THR A 173 6.94 7.22 3.11
N SER A 174 8.12 6.64 2.85
CA SER A 174 9.08 6.15 3.84
C SER A 174 10.46 6.05 3.19
N VAL A 175 11.48 5.69 3.96
CA VAL A 175 12.82 5.37 3.45
C VAL A 175 12.78 4.32 2.33
N PHE A 176 11.85 3.35 2.40
CA PHE A 176 11.69 2.28 1.39
C PHE A 176 11.21 2.78 0.02
N LYS A 177 10.61 3.96 -0.06
CA LYS A 177 10.22 4.62 -1.33
C LYS A 177 11.22 5.66 -1.80
N GLN A 178 12.23 5.97 -1.00
CA GLN A 178 13.20 7.05 -1.23
C GLN A 178 14.64 6.50 -1.21
N SER A 179 15.43 6.88 -0.22
CA SER A 179 16.88 6.64 -0.14
C SER A 179 17.27 5.16 0.00
N ALA A 180 16.36 4.31 0.48
CA ALA A 180 16.56 2.87 0.59
C ALA A 180 15.70 2.05 -0.40
N LEU A 181 15.29 2.67 -1.51
CA LEU A 181 14.57 1.96 -2.57
C LEU A 181 15.39 0.76 -3.06
N ASP A 182 14.77 -0.42 -3.09
CA ASP A 182 15.38 -1.69 -3.48
C ASP A 182 16.55 -2.19 -2.59
N LYS A 183 16.87 -1.48 -1.51
CA LYS A 183 17.95 -1.87 -0.60
C LYS A 183 17.56 -3.01 0.35
N TYR A 184 16.29 -3.09 0.71
CA TYR A 184 15.80 -4.02 1.72
C TYR A 184 14.62 -4.85 1.25
N VAL A 185 14.53 -6.08 1.76
CA VAL A 185 13.30 -6.90 1.74
C VAL A 185 12.74 -6.94 3.15
N ILE A 186 11.53 -6.46 3.35
CA ILE A 186 10.86 -6.46 4.64
C ILE A 186 10.43 -7.90 4.99
N THR A 187 10.80 -8.35 6.18
CA THR A 187 10.50 -9.68 6.70
C THR A 187 9.53 -9.70 7.86
N GLY A 188 9.42 -8.59 8.60
CA GLY A 188 8.52 -8.44 9.73
C GLY A 188 8.27 -6.98 10.09
N VAL A 189 7.23 -6.75 10.88
CA VAL A 189 6.85 -5.43 11.39
C VAL A 189 6.52 -5.56 12.87
N ASN A 190 7.10 -4.70 13.70
CA ASN A 190 6.91 -4.68 15.13
C ASN A 190 6.06 -3.47 15.51
N LEU A 191 4.95 -3.72 16.18
CA LEU A 191 3.94 -2.72 16.54
C LEU A 191 3.74 -2.68 18.05
N ARG A 192 3.40 -1.51 18.59
CA ARG A 192 2.92 -1.34 19.96
C ARG A 192 1.47 -0.86 19.93
N LEU A 193 0.57 -1.65 20.53
CA LEU A 193 -0.85 -1.38 20.58
C LEU A 193 -1.34 -1.21 22.04
N SER A 194 -2.45 -0.51 22.19
CA SER A 194 -3.11 -0.34 23.49
C SER A 194 -3.99 -1.54 23.83
N THR A 195 -3.99 -1.95 25.08
CA THR A 195 -5.00 -2.89 25.62
C THR A 195 -6.18 -2.16 26.28
N GLN A 196 -6.12 -0.82 26.34
CA GLN A 196 -7.26 0.01 26.71
C GLN A 196 -7.98 0.48 25.44
N PRO A 197 -9.31 0.54 25.43
CA PRO A 197 -10.06 1.03 24.27
C PRO A 197 -9.63 2.45 23.89
N VAL A 198 -9.13 2.60 22.67
CA VAL A 198 -8.78 3.91 22.07
C VAL A 198 -9.49 3.99 20.74
N THR A 199 -10.15 5.11 20.47
CA THR A 199 -10.87 5.34 19.22
C THR A 199 -10.46 6.64 18.55
N HIS A 200 -10.28 6.62 17.23
CA HIS A 200 -9.95 7.78 16.42
C HIS A 200 -11.11 8.08 15.47
N VAL A 201 -11.97 9.05 15.85
CA VAL A 201 -13.22 9.35 15.13
C VAL A 201 -13.27 10.77 14.56
N SER A 202 -12.16 11.50 14.56
CA SER A 202 -12.11 12.90 14.11
C SER A 202 -12.20 13.05 12.57
N TYR A 203 -12.07 11.97 11.80
CA TYR A 203 -12.20 12.04 10.35
C TYR A 203 -13.66 12.34 9.96
N PRO A 204 -13.96 13.39 9.17
CA PRO A 204 -15.33 13.91 8.98
C PRO A 204 -16.36 12.83 8.61
N ALA A 205 -16.09 12.04 7.57
CA ALA A 205 -17.04 11.01 7.12
C ALA A 205 -17.26 9.88 8.15
N LEU A 206 -16.32 9.66 9.08
CA LEU A 206 -16.48 8.71 10.17
C LEU A 206 -17.25 9.36 11.32
N ALA A 207 -16.93 10.62 11.65
CA ALA A 207 -17.63 11.40 12.67
C ALA A 207 -19.12 11.56 12.35
N ASP A 208 -19.45 11.85 11.08
CA ASP A 208 -20.84 12.01 10.63
C ASP A 208 -21.67 10.73 10.83
N LEU A 209 -21.09 9.55 10.54
CA LEU A 209 -21.76 8.27 10.70
C LEU A 209 -21.89 7.83 12.17
N LEU A 210 -21.00 8.31 13.03
CA LEU A 210 -20.98 7.97 14.45
C LEU A 210 -21.66 9.05 15.31
N GLN A 211 -22.31 10.04 14.69
CA GLN A 211 -23.02 11.08 15.44
C GLN A 211 -24.10 10.47 16.35
N GLY A 212 -24.01 10.76 17.65
CA GLY A 212 -24.95 10.23 18.66
C GLY A 212 -24.70 8.77 19.08
N VAL A 213 -23.63 8.16 18.59
CA VAL A 213 -23.19 6.81 18.99
C VAL A 213 -21.92 6.92 19.82
N GLU A 214 -21.88 6.26 20.99
CA GLU A 214 -20.63 6.14 21.74
C GLU A 214 -19.67 5.21 21.02
N PRO A 215 -18.50 5.71 20.55
CA PRO A 215 -17.61 4.94 19.71
C PRO A 215 -16.83 3.91 20.55
N THR A 216 -17.04 2.63 20.27
CA THR A 216 -16.14 1.56 20.73
C THR A 216 -15.20 1.13 19.59
N PRO A 217 -14.05 0.49 19.87
CA PRO A 217 -13.15 -0.02 18.83
C PRO A 217 -13.89 -0.88 17.79
N LYS A 218 -14.79 -1.75 18.23
CA LYS A 218 -15.61 -2.60 17.34
C LYS A 218 -16.53 -1.77 16.43
N ILE A 219 -17.19 -0.75 16.98
CA ILE A 219 -18.06 0.14 16.20
C ILE A 219 -17.24 0.92 15.17
N VAL A 220 -16.07 1.43 15.54
CA VAL A 220 -15.15 2.11 14.61
C VAL A 220 -14.73 1.17 13.49
N PHE A 221 -14.25 -0.02 13.81
CA PHE A 221 -13.87 -1.04 12.83
C PHE A 221 -15.01 -1.36 11.85
N ASP A 222 -16.20 -1.64 12.34
CA ASP A 222 -17.36 -1.98 11.50
C ASP A 222 -17.76 -0.82 10.60
N THR A 223 -17.78 0.41 11.13
CA THR A 223 -18.10 1.64 10.36
C THR A 223 -17.07 1.91 9.29
N VAL A 224 -15.77 1.72 9.58
CA VAL A 224 -14.70 1.83 8.58
C VAL A 224 -14.86 0.78 7.49
N CYS A 225 -15.14 -0.47 7.86
CA CYS A 225 -15.42 -1.54 6.90
C CYS A 225 -16.62 -1.21 6.00
N GLN A 226 -17.69 -0.69 6.57
CA GLN A 226 -18.89 -0.25 5.83
C GLN A 226 -18.57 0.89 4.86
N LEU A 227 -17.87 1.93 5.33
CA LEU A 227 -17.46 3.08 4.51
C LEU A 227 -16.60 2.63 3.33
N ARG A 228 -15.63 1.74 3.57
CA ARG A 228 -14.75 1.25 2.50
C ARG A 228 -15.52 0.43 1.47
N ARG A 229 -16.35 -0.53 1.89
CA ARG A 229 -17.18 -1.35 0.98
C ARG A 229 -18.17 -0.51 0.18
N SER A 230 -18.69 0.59 0.74
CA SER A 230 -19.62 1.48 0.00
C SER A 230 -18.93 2.28 -1.13
N LYS A 231 -17.62 2.56 -1.00
CA LYS A 231 -16.88 3.44 -1.90
C LYS A 231 -15.89 2.73 -2.80
N LEU A 232 -15.25 1.65 -2.30
CA LEU A 232 -14.15 0.96 -2.99
C LEU A 232 -14.62 -0.40 -3.49
N PRO A 233 -14.29 -0.79 -4.73
CA PRO A 233 -14.55 -2.15 -5.22
C PRO A 233 -13.62 -3.16 -4.55
N ASP A 234 -14.12 -4.36 -4.28
CA ASP A 234 -13.26 -5.48 -3.90
C ASP A 234 -12.37 -5.86 -5.10
N PRO A 235 -11.04 -5.90 -4.97
CA PRO A 235 -10.15 -6.28 -6.06
C PRO A 235 -10.40 -7.70 -6.61
N LYS A 236 -11.02 -8.57 -5.83
CA LYS A 236 -11.40 -9.92 -6.27
C LYS A 236 -12.59 -9.92 -7.23
N GLU A 237 -13.46 -8.91 -7.14
CA GLU A 237 -14.63 -8.75 -8.01
C GLU A 237 -14.32 -7.83 -9.21
N ILE A 238 -13.66 -6.71 -8.93
CA ILE A 238 -13.24 -5.72 -9.94
C ILE A 238 -11.76 -5.42 -9.70
N PRO A 239 -10.84 -6.00 -10.49
CA PRO A 239 -9.41 -5.82 -10.32
C PRO A 239 -8.98 -4.35 -10.26
N ASN A 240 -8.28 -3.98 -9.20
CA ASN A 240 -7.81 -2.62 -8.93
C ASN A 240 -6.67 -2.61 -7.90
N VAL A 241 -6.03 -1.46 -7.68
CA VAL A 241 -4.96 -1.25 -6.67
C VAL A 241 -5.34 -0.21 -5.62
N GLY A 242 -6.63 0.03 -5.40
CA GLY A 242 -7.08 1.12 -4.54
C GLY A 242 -6.87 2.48 -5.19
N SER A 243 -6.49 3.49 -4.40
CA SER A 243 -6.19 4.82 -4.93
C SER A 243 -4.95 4.78 -5.82
N PHE A 244 -5.11 5.16 -7.09
CA PHE A 244 -4.02 5.16 -8.06
C PHE A 244 -3.14 6.40 -7.97
N PHE A 245 -3.70 7.51 -7.48
CA PHE A 245 -2.99 8.78 -7.30
C PHE A 245 -3.01 9.22 -5.85
N LYS A 246 -1.93 9.86 -5.41
CA LYS A 246 -1.89 10.57 -4.13
C LYS A 246 -2.76 11.82 -4.21
N ASN A 247 -3.27 12.26 -3.09
CA ASN A 247 -3.83 13.60 -2.98
C ASN A 247 -2.69 14.63 -3.10
N PRO A 248 -2.71 15.53 -4.10
CA PRO A 248 -1.61 16.46 -4.31
C PRO A 248 -1.52 17.51 -3.21
N ILE A 249 -0.29 17.89 -2.89
CA ILE A 249 0.01 18.97 -1.96
C ILE A 249 0.50 20.16 -2.79
N VAL A 250 -0.16 21.28 -2.62
CA VAL A 250 0.14 22.53 -3.33
C VAL A 250 0.46 23.65 -2.36
N SER A 251 1.07 24.75 -2.83
CA SER A 251 1.26 25.95 -2.01
C SER A 251 -0.10 26.57 -1.64
N LYS A 252 -0.16 27.28 -0.52
CA LYS A 252 -1.36 28.02 -0.12
C LYS A 252 -1.78 29.02 -1.20
N GLN A 253 -0.83 29.69 -1.85
CA GLN A 253 -1.11 30.61 -2.96
C GLN A 253 -1.85 29.92 -4.10
N GLN A 254 -1.39 28.74 -4.51
CA GLN A 254 -2.05 27.96 -5.57
C GLN A 254 -3.43 27.45 -5.13
N ALA A 255 -3.56 27.03 -3.87
CA ALA A 255 -4.86 26.63 -3.31
C ALA A 255 -5.86 27.80 -3.31
N ASP A 256 -5.46 29.01 -2.91
CA ASP A 256 -6.31 30.20 -2.90
C ASP A 256 -6.76 30.59 -4.33
N GLN A 257 -5.88 30.48 -5.33
CA GLN A 257 -6.22 30.70 -6.74
C GLN A 257 -7.23 29.68 -7.25
N LEU A 258 -7.03 28.39 -6.91
CA LEU A 258 -7.96 27.32 -7.26
C LEU A 258 -9.33 27.53 -6.59
N MET A 259 -9.35 27.91 -5.32
CA MET A 259 -10.59 28.19 -4.58
C MET A 259 -11.37 29.36 -5.17
N ALA A 260 -10.70 30.39 -5.66
CA ALA A 260 -11.36 31.52 -6.33
C ALA A 260 -12.08 31.09 -7.62
N THR A 261 -11.57 30.08 -8.33
CA THR A 261 -12.17 29.59 -9.58
C THR A 261 -13.11 28.40 -9.33
N TYR A 262 -12.79 27.56 -8.38
CA TYR A 262 -13.50 26.33 -8.05
C TYR A 262 -13.75 26.23 -6.54
N PRO A 263 -14.72 26.97 -5.99
CA PRO A 263 -14.96 27.06 -4.53
C PRO A 263 -15.38 25.72 -3.89
N GLU A 264 -15.76 24.73 -4.70
CA GLU A 264 -16.22 23.41 -4.23
C GLU A 264 -15.08 22.40 -4.08
N ILE A 265 -13.83 22.72 -4.43
CA ILE A 265 -12.69 21.80 -4.24
C ILE A 265 -12.53 21.48 -2.75
N PRO A 266 -12.60 20.20 -2.34
CA PRO A 266 -12.27 19.85 -0.97
C PRO A 266 -10.77 20.06 -0.72
N MET A 267 -10.47 20.93 0.25
CA MET A 267 -9.11 21.31 0.61
C MET A 267 -8.85 21.02 2.08
N PHE A 268 -7.65 20.54 2.36
CA PHE A 268 -7.22 20.17 3.71
C PHE A 268 -5.93 20.93 4.05
N PRO A 269 -6.00 22.01 4.85
CA PRO A 269 -4.82 22.76 5.27
C PRO A 269 -3.80 21.87 5.98
N LEU A 270 -2.53 22.06 5.67
CA LEU A 270 -1.41 21.39 6.32
C LEU A 270 -0.58 22.40 7.12
N LYS A 271 0.37 21.91 7.92
CA LYS A 271 1.33 22.77 8.60
C LYS A 271 2.16 23.55 7.58
N GLY A 272 2.45 24.82 7.87
CA GLY A 272 3.13 25.73 6.94
C GLY A 272 2.19 26.25 5.83
N ASP A 273 2.77 26.72 4.73
CA ASP A 273 2.03 27.31 3.60
C ASP A 273 1.65 26.28 2.54
N PHE A 274 1.12 25.13 2.98
CA PHE A 274 0.72 24.04 2.10
C PHE A 274 -0.73 23.62 2.33
N THR A 275 -1.36 23.14 1.26
CA THR A 275 -2.74 22.62 1.29
C THR A 275 -2.80 21.33 0.46
N LYS A 276 -3.41 20.30 1.01
CA LYS A 276 -3.69 19.03 0.32
C LYS A 276 -5.04 19.12 -0.37
N LEU A 277 -5.10 18.79 -1.66
CA LEU A 277 -6.33 18.79 -2.47
C LEU A 277 -6.89 17.39 -2.61
N ALA A 278 -8.20 17.25 -2.79
CA ALA A 278 -8.85 15.97 -3.10
C ALA A 278 -8.63 15.61 -4.57
N ALA A 279 -7.68 14.71 -4.87
CA ALA A 279 -7.42 14.24 -6.22
C ALA A 279 -8.66 13.60 -6.87
N ALA A 280 -9.49 12.90 -6.10
CA ALA A 280 -10.75 12.34 -6.60
C ALA A 280 -11.67 13.41 -7.22
N TRP A 281 -11.76 14.59 -6.59
CA TRP A 281 -12.54 15.70 -7.09
C TRP A 281 -11.98 16.24 -8.40
N LEU A 282 -10.65 16.41 -8.51
CA LEU A 282 -9.99 16.89 -9.72
C LEU A 282 -10.22 15.95 -10.90
N ILE A 283 -10.07 14.64 -10.67
CA ILE A 283 -10.27 13.59 -11.69
C ILE A 283 -11.75 13.53 -12.12
N GLU A 284 -12.68 13.60 -11.17
CA GLU A 284 -14.11 13.62 -11.45
C GLU A 284 -14.51 14.84 -12.30
N HIS A 285 -13.94 16.02 -12.00
CA HIS A 285 -14.22 17.26 -12.75
C HIS A 285 -13.53 17.31 -14.13
N CYS A 286 -12.61 16.40 -14.42
CA CYS A 286 -12.13 16.12 -15.77
C CYS A 286 -13.02 15.09 -16.52
N GLY A 287 -14.10 14.59 -15.88
CA GLY A 287 -15.06 13.68 -16.52
C GLY A 287 -14.66 12.20 -16.52
N PHE A 288 -13.61 11.81 -15.76
CA PHE A 288 -13.14 10.43 -15.76
C PHE A 288 -13.93 9.48 -14.87
N LYS A 289 -14.61 9.95 -13.82
CA LYS A 289 -15.36 9.08 -12.92
C LYS A 289 -16.41 8.26 -13.66
N GLY A 290 -16.31 6.92 -13.54
CA GLY A 290 -17.19 5.98 -14.23
C GLY A 290 -16.89 5.80 -15.72
N SER A 291 -15.86 6.45 -16.28
CA SER A 291 -15.49 6.31 -17.68
C SER A 291 -14.81 4.97 -17.96
N ARG A 292 -15.03 4.45 -19.18
CA ARG A 292 -14.38 3.23 -19.67
C ARG A 292 -13.53 3.57 -20.90
N HIS A 293 -12.29 3.08 -20.90
CA HIS A 293 -11.30 3.26 -21.94
C HIS A 293 -10.83 1.89 -22.44
N GLY A 294 -11.57 1.33 -23.37
CA GLY A 294 -11.31 -0.03 -23.87
C GLY A 294 -11.47 -1.08 -22.77
N LYS A 295 -10.36 -1.68 -22.35
CA LYS A 295 -10.30 -2.77 -21.35
C LYS A 295 -10.00 -2.29 -19.93
N VAL A 296 -9.83 -0.99 -19.72
CA VAL A 296 -9.59 -0.37 -18.41
C VAL A 296 -10.58 0.76 -18.18
N GLY A 297 -10.63 1.31 -16.96
CA GLY A 297 -11.53 2.43 -16.67
C GLY A 297 -11.30 3.03 -15.30
N VAL A 298 -12.16 4.00 -14.97
CA VAL A 298 -12.20 4.63 -13.64
C VAL A 298 -13.49 4.19 -12.95
N HIS A 299 -13.37 3.77 -11.68
CA HIS A 299 -14.51 3.26 -10.93
C HIS A 299 -15.61 4.32 -10.75
N HIS A 300 -16.88 3.91 -10.88
CA HIS A 300 -18.02 4.82 -10.89
C HIS A 300 -18.35 5.49 -9.55
N LYS A 301 -17.87 4.92 -8.42
CA LYS A 301 -18.06 5.52 -7.08
C LYS A 301 -16.84 6.28 -6.58
N GLN A 302 -15.63 5.96 -7.08
CA GLN A 302 -14.39 6.52 -6.60
C GLN A 302 -13.43 6.82 -7.75
N ALA A 303 -13.27 8.11 -8.07
CA ALA A 303 -12.46 8.56 -9.20
C ALA A 303 -10.95 8.28 -9.05
N LEU A 304 -10.46 8.03 -7.82
CA LEU A 304 -9.08 7.61 -7.58
C LEU A 304 -8.79 6.16 -7.96
N VAL A 305 -9.81 5.33 -8.15
CA VAL A 305 -9.63 3.89 -8.39
C VAL A 305 -9.70 3.60 -9.88
N LEU A 306 -8.56 3.25 -10.47
CA LEU A 306 -8.48 2.68 -11.79
C LEU A 306 -8.80 1.19 -11.72
N VAL A 307 -9.60 0.72 -12.65
CA VAL A 307 -10.09 -0.67 -12.71
C VAL A 307 -9.65 -1.34 -13.99
N ASN A 308 -9.33 -2.62 -13.89
CA ASN A 308 -8.99 -3.46 -15.03
C ASN A 308 -10.14 -4.44 -15.33
N PHE A 309 -10.59 -4.50 -16.57
CA PHE A 309 -11.59 -5.46 -17.02
C PHE A 309 -10.98 -6.63 -17.78
N GLU A 310 -9.95 -6.41 -18.58
CA GLU A 310 -9.18 -7.42 -19.32
C GLU A 310 -7.97 -6.76 -20.02
N GLY A 311 -7.52 -5.62 -19.53
CA GLY A 311 -6.38 -4.89 -20.06
C GLY A 311 -5.06 -5.40 -19.51
N ASN A 312 -4.00 -4.86 -20.04
CA ASN A 312 -2.64 -5.07 -19.58
C ASN A 312 -2.13 -3.85 -18.79
N GLY A 313 -0.87 -3.91 -18.35
CA GLY A 313 -0.28 -2.82 -17.58
C GLY A 313 -0.12 -1.53 -18.36
N GLU A 314 0.17 -1.62 -19.66
CA GLU A 314 0.29 -0.46 -20.54
C GLU A 314 -1.04 0.28 -20.68
N ASP A 315 -2.17 -0.44 -20.82
CA ASP A 315 -3.52 0.16 -20.87
C ASP A 315 -3.81 0.99 -19.61
N ILE A 316 -3.45 0.47 -18.43
CA ILE A 316 -3.60 1.18 -17.15
C ILE A 316 -2.71 2.43 -17.10
N LEU A 317 -1.45 2.33 -17.55
CA LEU A 317 -0.53 3.47 -17.53
C LEU A 317 -0.91 4.56 -18.53
N LEU A 318 -1.41 4.18 -19.72
CA LEU A 318 -1.94 5.13 -20.70
C LEU A 318 -3.15 5.89 -20.14
N LEU A 319 -4.08 5.19 -19.47
CA LEU A 319 -5.20 5.85 -18.82
C LEU A 319 -4.71 6.80 -17.70
N ALA A 320 -3.75 6.37 -16.89
CA ALA A 320 -3.19 7.19 -15.82
C ALA A 320 -2.52 8.45 -16.36
N GLU A 321 -1.75 8.35 -17.45
CA GLU A 321 -1.09 9.50 -18.08
C GLU A 321 -2.10 10.47 -18.70
N ASN A 322 -3.17 9.97 -19.33
CA ASN A 322 -4.25 10.81 -19.82
C ASN A 322 -4.94 11.59 -18.67
N ILE A 323 -5.20 10.93 -17.53
CA ILE A 323 -5.76 11.60 -16.35
C ILE A 323 -4.82 12.69 -15.85
N LYS A 324 -3.51 12.41 -15.71
CA LYS A 324 -2.50 13.38 -15.26
C LYS A 324 -2.47 14.61 -16.17
N THR A 325 -2.45 14.38 -17.49
CA THR A 325 -2.44 15.46 -18.49
C THR A 325 -3.68 16.35 -18.37
N GLN A 326 -4.87 15.76 -18.34
CA GLN A 326 -6.12 16.52 -18.27
C GLN A 326 -6.26 17.31 -16.93
N VAL A 327 -5.81 16.73 -15.81
CA VAL A 327 -5.79 17.44 -14.53
C VAL A 327 -4.77 18.57 -14.55
N ALA A 328 -3.58 18.37 -15.11
CA ALA A 328 -2.56 19.41 -15.22
C ALA A 328 -3.02 20.56 -16.13
N GLU A 329 -3.62 20.27 -17.27
CA GLU A 329 -4.15 21.29 -18.21
C GLU A 329 -5.29 22.11 -17.57
N LYS A 330 -6.20 21.46 -16.85
CA LYS A 330 -7.38 22.13 -16.30
C LYS A 330 -7.10 22.90 -15.01
N PHE A 331 -6.26 22.36 -14.13
CA PHE A 331 -6.08 22.86 -12.76
C PHE A 331 -4.66 23.33 -12.45
N ALA A 332 -3.71 23.16 -13.38
CA ALA A 332 -2.26 23.36 -13.15
C ALA A 332 -1.74 22.55 -11.93
N VAL A 333 -2.33 21.36 -11.69
CA VAL A 333 -1.96 20.45 -10.58
C VAL A 333 -1.38 19.17 -11.16
N VAL A 334 -0.21 18.77 -10.67
CA VAL A 334 0.44 17.51 -11.05
C VAL A 334 0.01 16.41 -10.11
N LEU A 335 -0.51 15.30 -10.66
CA LEU A 335 -0.83 14.09 -9.90
C LEU A 335 0.37 13.14 -9.86
N GLU A 336 0.64 12.58 -8.68
CA GLU A 336 1.64 11.53 -8.48
C GLU A 336 0.97 10.16 -8.40
N VAL A 337 1.55 9.18 -9.11
CA VAL A 337 1.14 7.77 -9.03
C VAL A 337 1.54 7.18 -7.69
N GLU A 338 0.62 6.49 -7.00
CA GLU A 338 0.88 5.85 -5.70
C GLU A 338 1.45 4.42 -5.84
N PRO A 339 0.91 3.54 -6.73
CA PRO A 339 1.45 2.20 -6.96
C PRO A 339 2.87 2.21 -7.50
N ARG A 340 3.62 1.16 -7.19
CA ARG A 340 4.92 0.91 -7.79
C ARG A 340 4.75 0.26 -9.16
N ILE A 341 5.51 0.74 -10.17
CA ILE A 341 5.47 0.22 -11.54
C ILE A 341 6.68 -0.69 -11.75
N TYR A 342 6.43 -1.90 -12.24
CA TYR A 342 7.45 -2.88 -12.63
C TYR A 342 7.33 -3.23 -14.12
N GLY A 343 8.43 -3.67 -14.73
CA GLY A 343 8.44 -4.05 -16.16
C GLY A 343 8.44 -2.86 -17.12
N HIS A 344 8.58 -1.63 -16.62
CA HIS A 344 8.69 -0.43 -17.46
C HIS A 344 10.16 -0.05 -17.62
N THR A 345 10.63 0.06 -18.87
CA THR A 345 11.93 0.68 -19.21
C THR A 345 11.66 2.13 -19.58
N TYR A 346 12.09 3.05 -18.75
CA TYR A 346 12.13 4.49 -19.07
C TYR A 346 13.18 4.77 -20.13
#